data_de5ecf771882778a45b893a28d561611
#
_entry.id   de5ecf771882778a45b893a28d561611
#
_cell.length_a   1.000
_cell.length_b   1.000
_cell.length_c   1.000
_cell.angle_alpha   90.00
_cell.angle_beta   90.00
_cell.angle_gamma   90.00
#
_symmetry.space_group_name_H-M   'P 1'
#
loop_
_entity.id
_entity.type
_entity.pdbx_description
1 polymer ?
#
loop_
_entity_poly.entity_id
_entity_poly.type
_entity_poly.pdbx_seq_one_letter_code
_entity_poly.pdbx_strand_id
1 'polypeptide(L)'
;MGEKTGKLDEKYAKWRGIPREEIQWNPDIDESKCVGCGFCVVNCGREVFGFDEKEAKAIVVNPLQCQVGCTSCEVWCIYDAISFPDPQYVKDLIKKHKLLVAAK
;
A
#
# COMPACT_ATOMS: atom_id res chain seq x y z
N MET A 1 -18.16 10.00 4.37
CA MET A 1 -17.66 9.80 4.00
C MET A 1 -17.18 9.22 3.47
N GLY A 2 -17.31 9.17 3.33
CA GLY A 2 -16.91 8.24 2.53
C GLY A 2 -15.64 8.30 1.90
N GLU A 3 -14.78 8.79 2.47
CA GLU A 3 -13.47 8.79 1.93
C GLU A 3 -12.93 7.42 1.86
N LYS A 4 -13.16 6.74 0.78
CA LYS A 4 -12.70 5.38 0.61
C LYS A 4 -11.21 5.28 0.47
N THR A 5 -10.59 6.31 -0.08
CA THR A 5 -9.16 6.29 -0.35
C THR A 5 -8.33 6.92 0.74
N GLY A 6 -9.01 7.55 1.71
CA GLY A 6 -8.31 8.27 2.76
C GLY A 6 -7.50 9.42 2.20
N LYS A 7 -6.39 9.69 2.85
CA LYS A 7 -5.52 10.79 2.50
C LYS A 7 -4.61 10.43 1.34
N LEU A 8 -4.31 11.41 0.49
CA LEU A 8 -3.32 11.24 -0.57
C LEU A 8 -2.55 12.55 -0.67
N ASP A 9 -1.34 12.55 -0.14
CA ASP A 9 -0.48 13.72 -0.19
C ASP A 9 -0.10 14.07 -1.61
N GLU A 10 0.01 15.35 -1.88
CA GLU A 10 0.33 15.85 -3.21
C GLU A 10 1.63 15.25 -3.74
N LYS A 11 2.61 15.03 -2.87
CA LYS A 11 3.89 14.47 -3.28
C LYS A 11 3.79 13.01 -3.72
N TYR A 12 2.70 12.35 -3.38
CA TYR A 12 2.46 10.96 -3.78
C TYR A 12 1.34 10.84 -4.80
N ALA A 13 0.83 11.96 -5.31
CA ALA A 13 -0.36 11.96 -6.14
C ALA A 13 -0.14 11.31 -7.50
N LYS A 14 1.12 11.19 -7.93
CA LYS A 14 1.45 10.55 -9.20
C LYS A 14 2.61 9.60 -9.01
N TRP A 15 2.56 8.50 -9.76
CA TRP A 15 3.65 7.55 -9.81
C TRP A 15 4.12 7.47 -11.25
N ARG A 16 5.34 7.97 -11.51
CA ARG A 16 5.90 8.00 -12.86
C ARG A 16 4.97 8.68 -13.85
N GLY A 17 4.30 9.75 -13.41
CA GLY A 17 3.39 10.50 -14.26
C GLY A 17 1.98 9.95 -14.33
N ILE A 18 1.71 8.81 -13.69
CA ILE A 18 0.40 8.18 -13.69
C ILE A 18 -0.34 8.62 -12.43
N PRO A 19 -1.59 9.12 -12.55
CA PRO A 19 -2.34 9.48 -11.35
C PRO A 19 -2.45 8.29 -10.41
N ARG A 20 -2.15 8.51 -9.13
CA ARG A 20 -2.11 7.41 -8.17
C ARG A 20 -3.45 6.73 -8.02
N GLU A 21 -4.55 7.49 -8.21
CA GLU A 21 -5.90 6.93 -8.12
C GLU A 21 -6.16 5.86 -9.16
N GLU A 22 -5.40 5.85 -10.26
CA GLU A 22 -5.58 4.85 -11.31
C GLU A 22 -4.79 3.58 -11.05
N ILE A 23 -3.99 3.55 -9.99
CA ILE A 23 -3.13 2.41 -9.69
C ILE A 23 -3.68 1.70 -8.45
N GLN A 24 -4.03 0.43 -8.62
CA GLN A 24 -4.60 -0.35 -7.53
C GLN A 24 -3.52 -1.18 -6.84
N TRP A 25 -2.60 -0.48 -6.19
CA TRP A 25 -1.56 -1.12 -5.38
C TRP A 25 -1.70 -0.65 -3.95
N ASN A 26 -2.12 -1.53 -3.07
CA ASN A 26 -2.24 -1.22 -1.66
C ASN A 26 -2.23 -2.52 -0.88
N PRO A 27 -1.85 -2.46 0.41
CA PRO A 27 -1.87 -3.66 1.24
C PRO A 27 -3.29 -4.03 1.63
N ASP A 28 -3.48 -5.28 1.96
CA ASP A 28 -4.72 -5.80 2.50
C ASP A 28 -4.38 -6.51 3.80
N ILE A 29 -5.22 -6.37 4.81
CA ILE A 29 -4.97 -6.96 6.12
C ILE A 29 -6.01 -8.03 6.40
N ASP A 30 -5.52 -9.23 6.70
CA ASP A 30 -6.39 -10.33 7.14
C ASP A 30 -6.59 -10.18 8.64
N GLU A 31 -7.77 -9.73 9.02
CA GLU A 31 -8.06 -9.45 10.42
C GLU A 31 -7.96 -10.68 11.30
N SER A 32 -8.20 -11.85 10.74
CA SER A 32 -8.11 -13.08 11.52
C SER A 32 -6.68 -13.43 11.91
N LYS A 33 -5.70 -12.92 11.18
CA LYS A 33 -4.29 -13.17 11.47
C LYS A 33 -3.62 -12.02 12.19
N CYS A 34 -4.18 -10.83 12.12
CA CYS A 34 -3.61 -9.66 12.76
C CYS A 34 -3.79 -9.74 14.27
N VAL A 35 -2.69 -9.58 15.02
CA VAL A 35 -2.72 -9.66 16.48
C VAL A 35 -2.62 -8.27 17.12
N GLY A 36 -2.58 -7.21 16.32
CA GLY A 36 -2.57 -5.86 16.87
C GLY A 36 -1.22 -5.41 17.40
N CYS A 37 -0.13 -5.94 16.87
CA CYS A 37 1.19 -5.55 17.35
C CYS A 37 1.57 -4.12 16.95
N GLY A 38 0.90 -3.55 15.94
CA GLY A 38 1.12 -2.16 15.54
C GLY A 38 2.39 -1.89 14.76
N PHE A 39 3.16 -2.91 14.45
CA PHE A 39 4.44 -2.75 13.78
C PHE A 39 4.31 -2.07 12.42
N CYS A 40 3.32 -2.50 11.64
CA CYS A 40 3.08 -1.92 10.32
C CYS A 40 2.68 -0.45 10.42
N VAL A 41 1.93 -0.09 11.46
CA VAL A 41 1.46 1.28 11.63
C VAL A 41 2.64 2.23 11.85
N VAL A 42 3.59 1.83 12.70
CA VAL A 42 4.71 2.72 13.02
C VAL A 42 5.81 2.69 11.98
N ASN A 43 5.90 1.61 11.21
CA ASN A 43 7.01 1.48 10.25
C ASN A 43 6.71 2.02 8.87
N CYS A 44 5.45 2.23 8.52
CA CYS A 44 5.13 2.79 7.22
C CYS A 44 5.21 4.31 7.26
N GLY A 45 6.24 4.86 6.63
CA GLY A 45 6.46 6.31 6.63
C GLY A 45 5.44 7.10 5.84
N ARG A 46 4.55 6.43 5.08
CA ARG A 46 3.56 7.11 4.28
C ARG A 46 2.16 7.10 4.92
N GLU A 47 2.07 6.64 6.15
CA GLU A 47 0.82 6.67 6.91
C GLU A 47 -0.31 5.87 6.23
N VAL A 48 0.05 4.77 5.60
CA VAL A 48 -0.94 3.91 4.95
C VAL A 48 -1.84 3.23 5.97
N PHE A 49 -1.27 2.88 7.13
CA PHE A 49 -1.97 2.12 8.16
C PHE A 49 -2.37 2.99 9.34
N GLY A 50 -3.49 2.64 9.96
CA GLY A 50 -3.89 3.21 11.24
C GLY A 50 -4.17 2.07 12.20
N PHE A 51 -4.37 2.41 13.48
CA PHE A 51 -4.65 1.40 14.48
C PHE A 51 -6.07 1.58 15.00
N ASP A 52 -6.85 0.51 14.93
CA ASP A 52 -8.20 0.51 15.47
C ASP A 52 -8.12 0.06 16.91
N GLU A 53 -8.28 1.00 17.84
CA GLU A 53 -8.13 0.71 19.27
C GLU A 53 -9.24 -0.16 19.81
N LYS A 54 -10.41 -0.11 19.20
CA LYS A 54 -11.53 -0.93 19.65
C LYS A 54 -11.28 -2.40 19.37
N GLU A 55 -10.83 -2.69 18.16
CA GLU A 55 -10.59 -4.07 17.76
C GLU A 55 -9.17 -4.51 18.07
N ALA A 56 -8.30 -3.57 18.46
CA ALA A 56 -6.87 -3.81 18.65
C ALA A 56 -6.25 -4.42 17.40
N LYS A 57 -6.53 -3.82 16.26
CA LYS A 57 -6.08 -4.30 14.97
C LYS A 57 -5.57 -3.15 14.12
N ALA A 58 -4.66 -3.46 13.20
CA ALA A 58 -4.24 -2.49 12.20
C ALA A 58 -5.28 -2.44 11.09
N ILE A 59 -5.48 -1.26 10.53
CA ILE A 59 -6.38 -1.09 9.39
C ILE A 59 -5.69 -0.24 8.33
N VAL A 60 -6.14 -0.37 7.09
CA VAL A 60 -5.60 0.43 5.98
C VAL A 60 -6.45 1.69 5.89
N VAL A 61 -5.86 2.83 6.21
CA VAL A 61 -6.60 4.10 6.23
C VAL A 61 -6.29 4.98 5.03
N ASN A 62 -5.09 4.91 4.49
CA ASN A 62 -4.68 5.73 3.35
C ASN A 62 -4.05 4.86 2.26
N PRO A 63 -4.85 4.00 1.60
CA PRO A 63 -4.29 3.01 0.69
C PRO A 63 -3.53 3.59 -0.50
N LEU A 64 -3.92 4.77 -0.98
CA LEU A 64 -3.26 5.37 -2.13
C LEU A 64 -1.90 5.97 -1.79
N GLN A 65 -1.56 6.10 -0.53
CA GLN A 65 -0.24 6.56 -0.12
C GLN A 65 0.81 5.47 -0.17
N CYS A 66 0.40 4.22 -0.32
CA CYS A 66 1.34 3.11 -0.44
C CYS A 66 2.16 3.26 -1.71
N GLN A 67 3.48 3.10 -1.58
CA GLN A 67 4.35 3.19 -2.74
C GLN A 67 4.11 2.00 -3.67
N VAL A 68 3.89 2.28 -4.95
CA VAL A 68 3.63 1.24 -5.93
C VAL A 68 4.82 0.28 -5.96
N GLY A 69 4.53 -1.00 -5.79
CA GLY A 69 5.55 -2.04 -5.78
C GLY A 69 6.21 -2.30 -4.44
N CYS A 70 5.89 -1.48 -3.43
CA CYS A 70 6.48 -1.66 -2.10
C CYS A 70 5.77 -2.76 -1.34
N THR A 71 6.53 -3.70 -0.78
CA THR A 71 5.97 -4.81 0.00
C THR A 71 6.67 -4.95 1.36
N SER A 72 7.36 -3.91 1.82
CA SER A 72 8.15 -4.00 3.04
C SER A 72 7.35 -4.38 4.27
N CYS A 73 6.13 -3.87 4.38
CA CYS A 73 5.31 -4.16 5.55
C CYS A 73 4.90 -5.63 5.61
N GLU A 74 4.80 -6.28 4.46
CA GLU A 74 4.49 -7.71 4.43
C GLU A 74 5.59 -8.52 5.12
N VAL A 75 6.83 -8.11 4.94
CA VAL A 75 7.97 -8.78 5.58
C VAL A 75 7.96 -8.56 7.08
N TRP A 76 7.56 -7.37 7.52
CA TRP A 76 7.54 -7.05 8.95
C TRP A 76 6.42 -7.74 9.71
N CYS A 77 5.38 -8.16 9.02
CA CYS A 77 4.27 -8.82 9.70
C CYS A 77 4.57 -10.32 9.82
N ILE A 78 5.10 -10.71 10.97
CA ILE A 78 5.47 -12.12 11.20
C ILE A 78 4.24 -13.01 11.30
N TYR A 79 3.05 -12.43 11.40
CA TYR A 79 1.80 -13.19 11.47
C TYR A 79 1.17 -13.39 10.11
N ASP A 80 1.83 -12.89 9.06
CA ASP A 80 1.39 -13.10 7.68
C ASP A 80 0.00 -12.54 7.40
N ALA A 81 -0.33 -11.44 8.08
CA ALA A 81 -1.65 -10.83 7.96
C ALA A 81 -1.75 -9.84 6.81
N ILE A 82 -0.62 -9.43 6.24
CA ILE A 82 -0.59 -8.40 5.19
C ILE A 82 -0.28 -9.04 3.85
N SER A 83 -1.07 -8.71 2.83
CA SER A 83 -0.84 -9.19 1.48
C SER A 83 -0.96 -8.04 0.49
N PHE A 84 -0.42 -8.26 -0.71
CA PHE A 84 -0.42 -7.26 -1.78
C PHE A 84 -0.92 -7.90 -3.06
N PRO A 85 -1.29 -7.07 -4.06
CA PRO A 85 -1.63 -7.60 -5.38
C PRO A 85 -0.44 -8.32 -6.00
N ASP A 86 -0.71 -9.11 -7.03
CA ASP A 86 0.34 -9.84 -7.76
C ASP A 86 1.34 -8.85 -8.32
N PRO A 87 2.65 -9.09 -8.14
CA PRO A 87 3.67 -8.21 -8.74
C PRO A 87 3.56 -8.07 -10.26
N GLN A 88 2.91 -9.03 -10.91
CA GLN A 88 2.68 -8.93 -12.35
C GLN A 88 1.88 -7.68 -12.71
N TYR A 89 1.02 -7.22 -11.80
CA TYR A 89 0.26 -6.00 -12.01
C TYR A 89 1.20 -4.81 -12.27
N VAL A 90 2.27 -4.69 -11.50
CA VAL A 90 3.23 -3.60 -11.67
C VAL A 90 3.99 -3.76 -12.97
N LYS A 91 4.36 -4.99 -13.33
CA LYS A 91 5.05 -5.25 -14.60
C LYS A 91 4.18 -4.86 -15.79
N ASP A 92 2.89 -5.18 -15.71
CA ASP A 92 1.96 -4.82 -16.77
C ASP A 92 1.78 -3.31 -16.85
N LEU A 93 1.78 -2.63 -15.71
CA LEU A 93 1.69 -1.19 -15.66
C LEU A 93 2.88 -0.54 -16.35
N ILE A 94 4.07 -1.06 -16.09
CA ILE A 94 5.31 -0.57 -16.71
C ILE A 94 5.24 -0.70 -18.22
N LYS A 95 4.76 -1.84 -18.71
CA LYS A 95 4.63 -2.07 -20.14
C LYS A 95 3.59 -1.18 -20.77
N LYS A 96 2.43 -1.08 -20.11
CA LYS A 96 1.31 -0.29 -20.64
C LYS A 96 1.70 1.17 -20.83
N HIS A 97 2.43 1.73 -19.88
CA HIS A 97 2.80 3.14 -19.91
C HIS A 97 4.21 3.38 -20.43
N LYS A 98 4.88 2.33 -20.92
CA LYS A 98 6.19 2.42 -21.56
C LYS A 98 7.21 3.11 -20.68
N LEU A 99 7.29 2.67 -19.43
CA LEU A 99 8.18 3.28 -18.45
C LEU A 99 9.61 2.78 -18.53
N LEU A 100 9.85 1.68 -19.25
CA LEU A 100 11.20 1.14 -19.34
C LEU A 100 12.05 2.01 -20.24
N VAL A 101 13.26 2.32 -19.76
CA VAL A 101 14.23 3.05 -20.53
C VAL A 101 15.27 2.06 -21.03
N ALA A 102 15.48 2.03 -22.34
CA ALA A 102 16.42 1.08 -22.92
C ALA A 102 17.85 1.37 -22.45
N ALA A 103 18.56 0.31 -22.08
CA ALA A 103 19.96 0.44 -21.72
C ALA A 103 20.78 0.65 -22.97
N LYS A 104 21.84 1.44 -22.85
CA LYS A 104 22.72 1.72 -24.00
C LYS A 104 24.09 1.12 -23.83
#